data_1845985c801d7bceaf4a33a569d63213
#
_entry.id   1845985c801d7bceaf4a33a569d63213
#
_cell.length_a   1.000
_cell.length_b   1.000
_cell.length_c   1.000
_cell.angle_alpha   90.00
_cell.angle_beta   90.00
_cell.angle_gamma   90.00
#
_symmetry.space_group_name_H-M   'P 1'
#
loop_
_entity.id
_entity.type
_entity.pdbx_description
1 polymer ?
#
loop_
_entity_poly.entity_id
_entity_poly.type
_entity_poly.pdbx_seq_one_letter_code
_entity_poly.pdbx_strand_id
1 'polypeptide(L)'
;MQQIKDMEFSGERPLFASHDLQLDNVVIHAGESALKECSNIIAIGCRFEGKYPFWHVDGFTIKNSLFTEGGRAALWYSQNLVMMDTRVEAPKMLREMDGIRLENVQLPNAQETLWHCRNVELINVQIDHADYLFMHGENIKIRNYAQNGNYSFQYCKNVEIRNAVINSKDAFWNTENVTVYDSEINGEYLGWHSKNLRLVNCKISGTQPLCYAHDLMMENCTMADDCDLAFEYSSVQATINSPIRSVKNPRTGSITAGSYGKVILDENIKAPGNCQLRLWNERTCFSA
;
A
#
# COMPACT_ATOMS: atom_id res chain seq x y z
N MET A 1 -8.42 6.08 34.38
CA MET A 1 -8.70 6.78 33.10
C MET A 1 -9.90 7.69 33.36
N GLN A 2 -9.75 8.97 33.06
CA GLN A 2 -10.85 9.95 33.13
C GLN A 2 -11.82 9.68 32.00
N GLN A 3 -13.13 9.82 32.20
CA GLN A 3 -14.13 9.64 31.14
C GLN A 3 -14.88 10.95 30.88
N ILE A 4 -15.01 11.26 29.58
CA ILE A 4 -15.83 12.34 29.03
C ILE A 4 -16.86 11.69 28.11
N LYS A 5 -18.14 11.97 28.33
CA LYS A 5 -19.22 11.33 27.58
C LYS A 5 -20.27 12.33 27.14
N ASP A 6 -20.80 12.13 25.91
CA ASP A 6 -21.91 12.92 25.34
C ASP A 6 -21.63 14.44 25.38
N MET A 7 -20.40 14.84 25.10
CA MET A 7 -19.98 16.25 25.13
C MET A 7 -19.51 16.75 23.76
N GLU A 8 -19.55 18.06 23.60
CA GLU A 8 -19.07 18.75 22.40
C GLU A 8 -17.97 19.75 22.78
N PHE A 9 -16.95 19.81 21.94
CA PHE A 9 -15.83 20.75 22.09
C PHE A 9 -15.62 21.52 20.79
N SER A 10 -15.16 22.76 20.90
CA SER A 10 -14.84 23.62 19.78
C SER A 10 -13.61 24.48 20.07
N GLY A 11 -13.06 25.08 19.03
CA GLY A 11 -11.94 25.99 19.15
C GLY A 11 -10.57 25.30 19.12
N GLU A 12 -9.57 25.99 19.63
CA GLU A 12 -8.19 25.55 19.61
C GLU A 12 -7.85 24.75 20.88
N ARG A 13 -7.32 23.54 20.71
CA ARG A 13 -6.73 22.70 21.77
C ARG A 13 -7.61 22.41 23.00
N PRO A 14 -8.90 22.11 22.88
CA PRO A 14 -9.79 21.95 24.04
C PRO A 14 -9.37 20.82 25.01
N LEU A 15 -8.65 19.80 24.53
CA LEU A 15 -8.18 18.67 25.33
C LEU A 15 -6.64 18.50 25.24
N PHE A 16 -5.93 19.59 25.05
CA PHE A 16 -4.47 19.60 24.91
C PHE A 16 -3.76 18.96 26.10
N ALA A 17 -2.72 18.17 25.81
CA ALA A 17 -1.85 17.51 26.77
C ALA A 17 -2.60 16.65 27.80
N SER A 18 -3.77 16.13 27.46
CA SER A 18 -4.51 15.20 28.29
C SER A 18 -3.86 13.81 28.27
N HIS A 19 -3.98 13.09 29.35
CA HIS A 19 -3.52 11.72 29.46
C HIS A 19 -4.54 10.83 30.18
N ASP A 20 -4.51 9.52 29.91
CA ASP A 20 -5.43 8.56 30.51
C ASP A 20 -6.90 8.96 30.35
N LEU A 21 -7.30 9.32 29.13
CA LEU A 21 -8.61 9.89 28.82
C LEU A 21 -9.42 8.96 27.91
N GLN A 22 -10.68 8.70 28.30
CA GLN A 22 -11.67 8.04 27.46
C GLN A 22 -12.75 9.03 27.02
N LEU A 23 -12.99 9.10 25.71
CA LEU A 23 -14.02 9.90 25.07
C LEU A 23 -15.10 8.95 24.52
N ASP A 24 -16.34 9.07 24.98
CA ASP A 24 -17.48 8.30 24.53
C ASP A 24 -18.53 9.24 23.90
N ASN A 25 -18.85 9.03 22.62
CA ASN A 25 -19.82 9.84 21.87
C ASN A 25 -19.54 11.36 21.96
N VAL A 26 -18.27 11.73 21.72
CA VAL A 26 -17.82 13.12 21.77
C VAL A 26 -17.72 13.72 20.37
N VAL A 27 -18.17 14.95 20.21
CA VAL A 27 -17.99 15.74 18.96
C VAL A 27 -16.91 16.79 19.18
N ILE A 28 -15.88 16.72 18.34
CA ILE A 28 -14.86 17.79 18.23
C ILE A 28 -15.17 18.59 16.98
N HIS A 29 -15.81 19.74 17.16
CA HIS A 29 -16.17 20.64 16.07
C HIS A 29 -14.98 21.27 15.39
N ALA A 30 -15.25 22.05 14.34
CA ALA A 30 -14.22 22.77 13.61
C ALA A 30 -13.35 23.61 14.53
N GLY A 31 -12.06 23.37 14.46
CA GLY A 31 -11.04 23.98 15.27
C GLY A 31 -9.68 23.38 14.94
N GLU A 32 -8.74 23.43 15.87
CA GLU A 32 -7.38 22.98 15.61
C GLU A 32 -6.75 22.27 16.82
N SER A 33 -6.05 21.16 16.53
CA SER A 33 -5.15 20.48 17.49
C SER A 33 -5.82 20.00 18.79
N ALA A 34 -7.06 19.51 18.71
CA ALA A 34 -7.89 19.22 19.87
C ALA A 34 -7.22 18.32 20.91
N LEU A 35 -6.59 17.23 20.49
CA LEU A 35 -5.90 16.24 21.33
C LEU A 35 -4.38 16.23 21.09
N LYS A 36 -3.80 17.38 20.79
CA LYS A 36 -2.36 17.48 20.59
C LYS A 36 -1.60 17.21 21.89
N GLU A 37 -0.42 16.54 21.81
CA GLU A 37 0.47 16.19 22.94
C GLU A 37 -0.18 15.27 23.99
N CYS A 38 -1.19 14.50 23.59
CA CYS A 38 -1.89 13.57 24.49
C CYS A 38 -1.20 12.21 24.59
N SER A 39 -1.57 11.43 25.61
CA SER A 39 -1.15 10.05 25.72
C SER A 39 -2.23 9.16 26.36
N ASN A 40 -2.24 7.87 25.97
CA ASN A 40 -3.19 6.87 26.45
C ASN A 40 -4.65 7.34 26.30
N ILE A 41 -5.08 7.54 25.05
CA ILE A 41 -6.42 8.04 24.69
C ILE A 41 -7.27 6.91 24.13
N ILE A 42 -8.52 6.82 24.55
CA ILE A 42 -9.54 5.97 23.94
C ILE A 42 -10.69 6.86 23.45
N ALA A 43 -11.01 6.80 22.16
CA ALA A 43 -12.13 7.52 21.56
C ALA A 43 -13.10 6.53 20.92
N ILE A 44 -14.34 6.50 21.37
CA ILE A 44 -15.38 5.57 20.91
C ILE A 44 -16.61 6.36 20.46
N GLY A 45 -17.09 6.10 19.24
CA GLY A 45 -18.27 6.77 18.70
C GLY A 45 -18.11 8.28 18.52
N CYS A 46 -16.87 8.74 18.33
CA CYS A 46 -16.54 10.15 18.27
C CYS A 46 -16.58 10.71 16.84
N ARG A 47 -16.75 12.01 16.74
CA ARG A 47 -16.72 12.75 15.48
C ARG A 47 -15.67 13.87 15.51
N PHE A 48 -14.76 13.86 14.56
CA PHE A 48 -13.65 14.82 14.48
C PHE A 48 -13.81 15.69 13.23
N GLU A 49 -14.05 16.98 13.39
CA GLU A 49 -14.29 17.95 12.32
C GLU A 49 -13.17 18.99 12.16
N GLY A 50 -12.33 19.14 13.18
CA GLY A 50 -11.23 20.09 13.22
C GLY A 50 -9.90 19.53 12.68
N LYS A 51 -8.97 20.42 12.33
CA LYS A 51 -7.64 20.07 11.83
C LYS A 51 -6.74 19.50 12.93
N TYR A 52 -5.81 18.61 12.54
CA TYR A 52 -4.76 18.07 13.41
C TYR A 52 -5.25 17.49 14.75
N PRO A 53 -6.37 16.71 14.79
CA PRO A 53 -6.99 16.34 16.07
C PRO A 53 -6.07 15.52 16.98
N PHE A 54 -5.19 14.67 16.45
CA PHE A 54 -4.26 13.83 17.20
C PHE A 54 -2.81 14.05 16.74
N TRP A 55 -2.24 15.18 17.05
CA TRP A 55 -0.87 15.53 16.66
C TRP A 55 0.09 15.32 17.85
N HIS A 56 1.19 14.57 17.65
CA HIS A 56 2.12 14.16 18.72
C HIS A 56 1.44 13.40 19.86
N VAL A 57 0.65 12.36 19.51
CA VAL A 57 -0.03 11.52 20.49
C VAL A 57 0.67 10.17 20.60
N ASP A 58 0.79 9.66 21.81
CA ASP A 58 1.36 8.35 22.09
C ASP A 58 0.34 7.42 22.74
N GLY A 59 0.11 6.27 22.10
CA GLY A 59 -0.82 5.25 22.62
C GLY A 59 -2.27 5.71 22.56
N PHE A 60 -2.97 5.42 21.47
CA PHE A 60 -4.38 5.80 21.35
C PHE A 60 -5.19 4.80 20.53
N THR A 61 -6.41 4.63 20.96
CA THR A 61 -7.40 3.74 20.32
C THR A 61 -8.59 4.56 19.84
N ILE A 62 -9.00 4.38 18.59
CA ILE A 62 -10.15 5.04 17.98
C ILE A 62 -11.09 3.95 17.45
N LYS A 63 -12.37 3.97 17.88
CA LYS A 63 -13.37 2.98 17.46
C LYS A 63 -14.69 3.63 17.06
N ASN A 64 -15.38 3.03 16.08
CA ASN A 64 -16.72 3.43 15.66
C ASN A 64 -16.85 4.95 15.44
N SER A 65 -15.83 5.57 14.87
CA SER A 65 -15.69 7.02 14.83
C SER A 65 -15.68 7.56 13.38
N LEU A 66 -15.79 8.86 13.25
CA LEU A 66 -15.78 9.56 11.97
C LEU A 66 -14.79 10.73 12.01
N PHE A 67 -13.87 10.75 11.05
CA PHE A 67 -13.13 11.97 10.67
C PHE A 67 -13.77 12.56 9.44
N THR A 68 -14.32 13.76 9.52
CA THR A 68 -14.86 14.47 8.37
C THR A 68 -13.74 15.06 7.50
N GLU A 69 -14.04 15.59 6.34
CA GLU A 69 -13.05 16.26 5.48
C GLU A 69 -12.27 17.37 6.20
N GLY A 70 -12.90 18.04 7.16
CA GLY A 70 -12.27 19.06 8.01
C GLY A 70 -11.20 18.52 8.95
N GLY A 71 -11.28 17.24 9.31
CA GLY A 71 -10.32 16.54 10.17
C GLY A 71 -8.96 16.25 9.52
N ARG A 72 -8.58 16.98 8.49
CA ARG A 72 -7.39 16.78 7.66
C ARG A 72 -6.08 16.92 8.43
N ALA A 73 -5.04 16.30 7.87
CA ALA A 73 -3.69 16.26 8.41
C ALA A 73 -3.65 15.74 9.86
N ALA A 74 -4.58 14.85 10.17
CA ALA A 74 -4.68 14.24 11.46
C ALA A 74 -3.64 13.14 11.65
N LEU A 75 -3.34 12.84 12.89
CA LEU A 75 -2.50 11.71 13.28
C LEU A 75 -1.04 11.81 12.80
N TRP A 76 -0.51 13.04 12.68
CA TRP A 76 0.89 13.24 12.30
C TRP A 76 1.80 13.21 13.53
N TYR A 77 3.01 12.64 13.35
CA TYR A 77 4.04 12.53 14.38
C TYR A 77 3.58 11.80 15.64
N SER A 78 2.63 10.90 15.49
CA SER A 78 2.04 10.13 16.59
C SER A 78 2.50 8.67 16.53
N GLN A 79 2.27 7.92 17.60
CA GLN A 79 2.68 6.52 17.65
C GLN A 79 1.69 5.63 18.40
N ASN A 80 1.77 4.32 18.13
CA ASN A 80 0.96 3.30 18.81
C ASN A 80 -0.55 3.50 18.63
N LEU A 81 -0.99 3.69 17.37
CA LEU A 81 -2.41 3.81 17.01
C LEU A 81 -3.06 2.44 16.80
N VAL A 82 -4.24 2.26 17.40
CA VAL A 82 -5.21 1.22 17.01
C VAL A 82 -6.51 1.90 16.56
N MET A 83 -6.89 1.76 15.29
CA MET A 83 -8.15 2.31 14.76
C MET A 83 -9.01 1.18 14.23
N MET A 84 -10.27 1.13 14.64
CA MET A 84 -11.20 0.07 14.25
C MET A 84 -12.58 0.63 13.89
N ASP A 85 -13.25 -0.01 12.93
CA ASP A 85 -14.64 0.29 12.56
C ASP A 85 -14.89 1.79 12.33
N THR A 86 -13.95 2.48 11.67
CA THR A 86 -13.89 3.94 11.58
C THR A 86 -13.85 4.39 10.12
N ARG A 87 -14.52 5.50 9.85
CA ARG A 87 -14.51 6.15 8.55
C ARG A 87 -13.69 7.44 8.59
N VAL A 88 -12.78 7.60 7.64
CA VAL A 88 -11.87 8.73 7.55
C VAL A 88 -12.06 9.43 6.20
N GLU A 89 -12.80 10.53 6.15
CA GLU A 89 -13.09 11.28 4.93
C GLU A 89 -12.01 12.33 4.59
N ALA A 90 -11.15 12.61 5.55
CA ALA A 90 -10.11 13.60 5.41
C ALA A 90 -8.88 13.09 4.65
N PRO A 91 -8.27 13.90 3.77
CA PRO A 91 -7.01 13.60 3.12
C PRO A 91 -5.80 13.86 4.04
N LYS A 92 -4.62 13.41 3.58
CA LYS A 92 -3.31 13.69 4.21
C LYS A 92 -3.20 13.18 5.64
N MET A 93 -3.75 11.99 5.86
CA MET A 93 -3.76 11.33 7.15
C MET A 93 -2.48 10.52 7.38
N LEU A 94 -2.12 10.29 8.63
CA LEU A 94 -1.09 9.32 9.02
C LEU A 94 0.29 9.62 8.37
N ARG A 95 1.02 10.57 8.93
CA ARG A 95 2.41 10.87 8.49
C ARG A 95 3.40 10.79 9.64
N GLU A 96 4.61 10.32 9.33
CA GLU A 96 5.72 10.23 10.29
C GLU A 96 5.31 9.48 11.57
N MET A 97 4.59 8.35 11.39
CA MET A 97 4.05 7.57 12.50
C MET A 97 4.76 6.24 12.65
N ASP A 98 4.78 5.73 13.87
CA ASP A 98 5.30 4.40 14.20
C ASP A 98 4.27 3.59 15.00
N GLY A 99 4.02 2.34 14.57
CA GLY A 99 3.03 1.50 15.22
C GLY A 99 1.59 1.90 14.87
N ILE A 100 1.10 1.41 13.72
CA ILE A 100 -0.25 1.68 13.23
C ILE A 100 -0.96 0.34 13.00
N ARG A 101 -2.15 0.19 13.58
CA ARG A 101 -3.08 -0.89 13.24
C ARG A 101 -4.43 -0.30 12.84
N LEU A 102 -4.84 -0.57 11.60
CA LEU A 102 -6.17 -0.23 11.09
C LEU A 102 -6.95 -1.53 10.83
N GLU A 103 -8.16 -1.63 11.35
CA GLU A 103 -9.04 -2.78 11.16
C GLU A 103 -10.47 -2.35 10.84
N ASN A 104 -11.04 -2.84 9.73
CA ASN A 104 -12.36 -2.43 9.21
C ASN A 104 -12.46 -0.91 9.00
N VAL A 105 -11.47 -0.29 8.39
CA VAL A 105 -11.39 1.17 8.20
C VAL A 105 -11.65 1.51 6.73
N GLN A 106 -12.40 2.59 6.51
CA GLN A 106 -12.66 3.16 5.20
C GLN A 106 -12.01 4.54 5.06
N LEU A 107 -11.22 4.73 4.01
CA LEU A 107 -10.59 6.02 3.67
C LEU A 107 -11.00 6.43 2.25
N PRO A 108 -12.18 7.04 2.06
CA PRO A 108 -12.68 7.39 0.72
C PRO A 108 -11.93 8.55 0.04
N ASN A 109 -11.04 9.24 0.75
CA ASN A 109 -10.23 10.35 0.24
C ASN A 109 -8.83 10.28 0.84
N ALA A 110 -8.02 9.32 0.40
CA ALA A 110 -6.73 9.02 1.03
C ALA A 110 -5.52 9.65 0.31
N GLN A 111 -5.72 10.77 -0.37
CA GLN A 111 -4.62 11.49 -1.02
C GLN A 111 -3.47 11.77 -0.05
N GLU A 112 -2.24 11.48 -0.44
CA GLU A 112 -1.02 11.74 0.35
C GLU A 112 -1.07 11.19 1.79
N THR A 113 -1.57 9.97 1.96
CA THR A 113 -1.77 9.32 3.26
C THR A 113 -0.71 8.25 3.51
N LEU A 114 -0.40 7.94 4.78
CA LEU A 114 0.58 6.95 5.23
C LEU A 114 2.03 7.22 4.74
N TRP A 115 2.45 8.47 4.74
CA TRP A 115 3.81 8.85 4.36
C TRP A 115 4.80 8.69 5.52
N HIS A 116 5.97 8.09 5.25
CA HIS A 116 7.03 7.87 6.23
C HIS A 116 6.56 7.13 7.50
N CYS A 117 5.58 6.23 7.34
CA CYS A 117 5.06 5.44 8.45
C CYS A 117 5.79 4.10 8.58
N ARG A 118 5.95 3.60 9.80
CA ARG A 118 6.61 2.33 10.10
C ARG A 118 5.75 1.43 10.97
N ASN A 119 5.98 0.11 10.85
CA ASN A 119 5.28 -0.89 11.66
C ASN A 119 3.76 -0.78 11.50
N VAL A 120 3.30 -0.92 10.24
CA VAL A 120 1.91 -0.71 9.84
C VAL A 120 1.22 -2.05 9.60
N GLU A 121 0.06 -2.26 10.21
CA GLU A 121 -0.82 -3.39 9.94
C GLU A 121 -2.20 -2.90 9.47
N LEU A 122 -2.64 -3.35 8.28
CA LEU A 122 -3.98 -3.08 7.75
C LEU A 122 -4.77 -4.38 7.59
N ILE A 123 -6.00 -4.43 8.10
CA ILE A 123 -6.89 -5.58 8.01
C ILE A 123 -8.29 -5.11 7.59
N ASN A 124 -8.82 -5.65 6.48
CA ASN A 124 -10.14 -5.26 5.96
C ASN A 124 -10.25 -3.74 5.73
N VAL A 125 -9.33 -3.16 4.97
CA VAL A 125 -9.27 -1.71 4.74
C VAL A 125 -9.61 -1.39 3.28
N GLN A 126 -10.46 -0.40 3.08
CA GLN A 126 -10.82 0.14 1.77
C GLN A 126 -10.33 1.57 1.63
N ILE A 127 -9.62 1.85 0.53
CA ILE A 127 -8.98 3.14 0.28
C ILE A 127 -9.30 3.62 -1.13
N ASP A 128 -9.82 4.83 -1.23
CA ASP A 128 -10.14 5.47 -2.51
C ASP A 128 -9.48 6.85 -2.62
N HIS A 129 -9.36 7.36 -3.87
CA HIS A 129 -8.67 8.62 -4.19
C HIS A 129 -7.28 8.71 -3.54
N ALA A 130 -6.54 7.62 -3.66
CA ALA A 130 -5.31 7.36 -2.89
C ALA A 130 -4.04 7.68 -3.69
N ASP A 131 -3.97 8.85 -4.34
CA ASP A 131 -2.74 9.26 -5.01
C ASP A 131 -1.62 9.50 -3.99
N TYR A 132 -0.43 8.96 -4.30
CA TYR A 132 0.76 9.01 -3.43
C TYR A 132 0.55 8.36 -2.05
N LEU A 133 -0.06 7.16 -2.03
CA LEU A 133 -0.25 6.39 -0.80
C LEU A 133 1.02 5.63 -0.40
N PHE A 134 1.33 5.54 0.87
CA PHE A 134 2.49 4.79 1.41
C PHE A 134 3.84 5.23 0.84
N MET A 135 4.12 6.50 0.72
CA MET A 135 5.46 6.97 0.35
C MET A 135 6.48 6.72 1.48
N HIS A 136 7.60 6.05 1.15
CA HIS A 136 8.69 5.75 2.10
C HIS A 136 8.26 5.00 3.38
N GLY A 137 7.25 4.12 3.26
CA GLY A 137 6.81 3.28 4.38
C GLY A 137 7.74 2.09 4.63
N GLU A 138 7.75 1.58 5.86
CA GLU A 138 8.60 0.44 6.23
C GLU A 138 7.87 -0.54 7.17
N ASN A 139 8.13 -1.86 7.01
CA ASN A 139 7.54 -2.93 7.82
C ASN A 139 6.01 -2.91 7.78
N ILE A 140 5.44 -3.12 6.58
CA ILE A 140 4.01 -3.00 6.31
C ILE A 140 3.42 -4.40 6.09
N LYS A 141 2.32 -4.71 6.78
CA LYS A 141 1.54 -5.94 6.60
C LYS A 141 0.09 -5.59 6.26
N ILE A 142 -0.42 -6.16 5.18
CA ILE A 142 -1.76 -5.85 4.67
C ILE A 142 -2.52 -7.14 4.37
N ARG A 143 -3.78 -7.22 4.79
CA ARG A 143 -4.69 -8.33 4.48
C ARG A 143 -6.11 -7.86 4.18
N ASN A 144 -6.74 -8.46 3.17
CA ASN A 144 -8.11 -8.12 2.74
C ASN A 144 -8.24 -6.62 2.44
N TYR A 145 -7.68 -6.20 1.33
CA TYR A 145 -7.42 -4.80 1.04
C TYR A 145 -7.94 -4.42 -0.35
N ALA A 146 -8.53 -3.26 -0.46
CA ALA A 146 -8.88 -2.67 -1.75
C ALA A 146 -8.41 -1.23 -1.83
N GLN A 147 -7.80 -0.86 -2.95
CA GLN A 147 -7.24 0.46 -3.18
C GLN A 147 -7.50 0.95 -4.60
N ASN A 148 -7.87 2.23 -4.72
CA ASN A 148 -7.95 2.97 -5.97
C ASN A 148 -7.20 4.30 -5.85
N GLY A 149 -6.18 4.50 -6.69
CA GLY A 149 -5.34 5.69 -6.71
C GLY A 149 -3.97 5.39 -7.28
N ASN A 150 -3.14 6.38 -7.56
CA ASN A 150 -1.87 6.24 -8.26
C ASN A 150 -0.66 6.42 -7.35
N TYR A 151 0.50 5.95 -7.83
CA TYR A 151 1.81 6.14 -7.19
C TYR A 151 1.92 5.52 -5.80
N SER A 152 1.35 4.31 -5.64
CA SER A 152 1.26 3.65 -4.35
C SER A 152 2.51 2.86 -3.99
N PHE A 153 2.85 2.83 -2.71
CA PHE A 153 3.99 2.09 -2.14
C PHE A 153 5.36 2.50 -2.67
N GLN A 154 5.51 3.69 -3.23
CA GLN A 154 6.80 4.12 -3.74
C GLN A 154 7.85 4.23 -2.62
N TYR A 155 9.05 3.71 -2.88
CA TYR A 155 10.17 3.69 -1.95
C TYR A 155 9.91 2.95 -0.63
N CYS A 156 8.87 2.10 -0.59
CA CYS A 156 8.58 1.29 0.60
C CYS A 156 9.56 0.12 0.75
N LYS A 157 9.73 -0.34 2.00
CA LYS A 157 10.57 -1.49 2.35
C LYS A 157 9.85 -2.48 3.24
N ASN A 158 10.16 -3.77 3.07
CA ASN A 158 9.66 -4.85 3.91
C ASN A 158 8.12 -4.86 3.95
N VAL A 159 7.49 -5.11 2.81
CA VAL A 159 6.03 -5.09 2.66
C VAL A 159 5.50 -6.49 2.38
N GLU A 160 4.49 -6.93 3.11
CA GLU A 160 3.73 -8.14 2.84
C GLU A 160 2.25 -7.81 2.62
N ILE A 161 1.70 -8.24 1.49
CA ILE A 161 0.30 -8.01 1.12
C ILE A 161 -0.36 -9.34 0.77
N ARG A 162 -1.58 -9.58 1.29
CA ARG A 162 -2.38 -10.78 1.00
C ARG A 162 -3.83 -10.43 0.71
N ASN A 163 -4.39 -11.09 -0.31
CA ASN A 163 -5.80 -10.96 -0.68
C ASN A 163 -6.19 -9.48 -0.90
N ALA A 164 -5.60 -8.88 -1.93
CA ALA A 164 -5.78 -7.47 -2.23
C ALA A 164 -6.22 -7.22 -3.68
N VAL A 165 -6.90 -6.10 -3.87
CA VAL A 165 -7.11 -5.48 -5.18
C VAL A 165 -6.43 -4.11 -5.16
N ILE A 166 -5.41 -3.92 -5.98
CA ILE A 166 -4.61 -2.70 -6.05
C ILE A 166 -4.76 -2.12 -7.44
N ASN A 167 -5.49 -1.04 -7.56
CA ASN A 167 -5.63 -0.27 -8.80
C ASN A 167 -4.74 0.98 -8.69
N SER A 168 -3.54 0.91 -9.30
CA SER A 168 -2.56 1.98 -9.14
C SER A 168 -1.54 1.99 -10.27
N LYS A 169 -1.48 3.09 -11.01
CA LYS A 169 -0.34 3.39 -11.86
C LYS A 169 0.91 3.57 -11.00
N ASP A 170 2.09 3.14 -11.52
CA ASP A 170 3.39 3.22 -10.84
C ASP A 170 3.43 2.61 -9.42
N ALA A 171 2.62 1.55 -9.18
CA ALA A 171 2.67 0.84 -7.92
C ALA A 171 4.03 0.16 -7.70
N PHE A 172 4.52 0.17 -6.48
CA PHE A 172 5.79 -0.45 -6.07
C PHE A 172 7.05 0.10 -6.76
N TRP A 173 7.05 1.35 -7.19
CA TRP A 173 8.24 2.00 -7.75
C TRP A 173 9.36 2.14 -6.71
N ASN A 174 10.59 1.70 -7.07
CA ASN A 174 11.76 1.74 -6.16
C ASN A 174 11.55 1.06 -4.79
N THR A 175 10.73 0.04 -4.72
CA THR A 175 10.54 -0.71 -3.46
C THR A 175 11.66 -1.72 -3.22
N GLU A 176 11.80 -2.14 -1.97
CA GLU A 176 12.75 -3.17 -1.56
C GLU A 176 12.08 -4.20 -0.63
N ASN A 177 12.27 -5.51 -0.91
CA ASN A 177 11.72 -6.62 -0.11
C ASN A 177 10.19 -6.58 0.00
N VAL A 178 9.50 -6.66 -1.12
CA VAL A 178 8.03 -6.68 -1.17
C VAL A 178 7.56 -8.06 -1.59
N THR A 179 6.58 -8.62 -0.88
CA THR A 179 5.89 -9.84 -1.28
C THR A 179 4.38 -9.64 -1.32
N VAL A 180 3.76 -10.00 -2.45
CA VAL A 180 2.32 -9.93 -2.64
C VAL A 180 1.79 -11.32 -2.96
N TYR A 181 0.73 -11.74 -2.27
CA TYR A 181 0.08 -13.03 -2.43
C TYR A 181 -1.39 -12.89 -2.80
N ASP A 182 -1.89 -13.80 -3.64
CA ASP A 182 -3.32 -14.03 -3.88
C ASP A 182 -4.07 -12.73 -4.21
N SER A 183 -3.52 -11.88 -5.09
CA SER A 183 -3.97 -10.50 -5.29
C SER A 183 -4.13 -10.14 -6.76
N GLU A 184 -4.91 -9.09 -7.02
CA GLU A 184 -5.03 -8.44 -8.32
C GLU A 184 -4.32 -7.08 -8.27
N ILE A 185 -3.43 -6.84 -9.24
CA ILE A 185 -2.65 -5.61 -9.32
C ILE A 185 -2.83 -5.03 -10.71
N ASN A 186 -3.50 -3.90 -10.79
CA ASN A 186 -3.92 -3.27 -12.03
C ASN A 186 -3.32 -1.87 -12.14
N GLY A 187 -2.63 -1.61 -13.24
CA GLY A 187 -2.08 -0.30 -13.54
C GLY A 187 -0.76 -0.35 -14.29
N GLU A 188 -0.46 0.74 -14.97
CA GLU A 188 0.75 0.90 -15.77
C GLU A 188 2.01 0.95 -14.90
N TYR A 189 3.14 0.51 -15.44
CA TYR A 189 4.49 0.65 -14.88
C TYR A 189 4.68 0.00 -13.49
N LEU A 190 3.95 -1.08 -13.24
CA LEU A 190 4.05 -1.86 -12.01
C LEU A 190 5.50 -2.28 -11.71
N GLY A 191 5.96 -2.04 -10.50
CA GLY A 191 7.21 -2.59 -9.96
C GLY A 191 8.49 -2.07 -10.59
N TRP A 192 8.46 -0.91 -11.27
CA TRP A 192 9.66 -0.32 -11.87
C TRP A 192 10.73 -0.02 -10.82
N HIS A 193 11.97 -0.40 -11.12
CA HIS A 193 13.13 -0.26 -10.24
C HIS A 193 12.99 -0.94 -8.88
N SER A 194 12.04 -1.85 -8.72
CA SER A 194 11.91 -2.64 -7.50
C SER A 194 13.10 -3.58 -7.31
N LYS A 195 13.39 -3.91 -6.06
CA LYS A 195 14.41 -4.86 -5.69
C LYS A 195 13.83 -5.92 -4.77
N ASN A 196 14.03 -7.20 -5.13
CA ASN A 196 13.46 -8.32 -4.41
C ASN A 196 11.92 -8.21 -4.27
N LEU A 197 11.23 -7.97 -5.40
CA LEU A 197 9.78 -8.04 -5.49
C LEU A 197 9.36 -9.48 -5.78
N ARG A 198 8.48 -10.03 -4.96
CA ARG A 198 7.90 -11.37 -5.13
C ARG A 198 6.39 -11.30 -5.28
N LEU A 199 5.87 -11.87 -6.35
CA LEU A 199 4.44 -11.98 -6.65
C LEU A 199 4.06 -13.47 -6.70
N VAL A 200 3.09 -13.89 -5.89
CA VAL A 200 2.65 -15.28 -5.78
C VAL A 200 1.14 -15.37 -5.98
N ASN A 201 0.68 -16.18 -6.93
CA ASN A 201 -0.74 -16.32 -7.29
C ASN A 201 -1.40 -14.99 -7.64
N CYS A 202 -0.69 -14.07 -8.27
CA CYS A 202 -1.19 -12.73 -8.58
C CYS A 202 -1.70 -12.65 -10.02
N LYS A 203 -2.74 -11.81 -10.21
CA LYS A 203 -3.21 -11.38 -11.53
C LYS A 203 -2.71 -9.96 -11.78
N ILE A 204 -2.11 -9.72 -12.94
CA ILE A 204 -1.46 -8.45 -13.28
C ILE A 204 -2.08 -7.90 -14.54
N SER A 205 -2.38 -6.61 -14.58
CA SER A 205 -2.78 -5.88 -15.78
C SER A 205 -2.08 -4.51 -15.87
N GLY A 206 -2.01 -3.97 -17.07
CA GLY A 206 -1.38 -2.68 -17.37
C GLY A 206 -0.08 -2.81 -18.16
N THR A 207 0.23 -1.76 -18.92
CA THR A 207 1.37 -1.72 -19.84
C THR A 207 2.71 -1.62 -19.09
N GLN A 208 3.77 -2.13 -19.72
CA GLN A 208 5.17 -2.07 -19.28
C GLN A 208 5.38 -2.50 -17.82
N PRO A 209 4.78 -3.63 -17.39
CA PRO A 209 4.95 -4.07 -16.01
C PRO A 209 6.36 -4.62 -15.79
N LEU A 210 6.87 -4.42 -14.56
CA LEU A 210 8.04 -5.10 -14.03
C LEU A 210 9.34 -4.81 -14.79
N CYS A 211 9.47 -3.59 -15.33
CA CYS A 211 10.69 -3.13 -15.99
C CYS A 211 11.72 -2.63 -14.97
N TYR A 212 13.00 -2.81 -15.28
CA TYR A 212 14.13 -2.41 -14.43
C TYR A 212 14.16 -3.05 -13.03
N ALA A 213 13.39 -4.12 -12.82
CA ALA A 213 13.32 -4.83 -11.55
C ALA A 213 14.57 -5.70 -11.33
N HIS A 214 15.06 -5.73 -10.10
CA HIS A 214 16.18 -6.56 -9.68
C HIS A 214 15.69 -7.69 -8.77
N ASP A 215 16.10 -8.92 -9.05
CA ASP A 215 15.74 -10.11 -8.28
C ASP A 215 14.21 -10.29 -8.17
N LEU A 216 13.53 -10.06 -9.29
CA LEU A 216 12.09 -10.25 -9.42
C LEU A 216 11.76 -11.75 -9.39
N MET A 217 10.79 -12.13 -8.57
CA MET A 217 10.27 -13.48 -8.50
C MET A 217 8.76 -13.50 -8.73
N MET A 218 8.29 -14.37 -9.64
CA MET A 218 6.86 -14.56 -9.88
C MET A 218 6.52 -16.03 -9.87
N GLU A 219 5.56 -16.42 -9.07
CA GLU A 219 5.12 -17.81 -8.93
C GLU A 219 3.62 -17.91 -9.21
N ASN A 220 3.25 -18.77 -10.15
CA ASN A 220 1.85 -19.08 -10.45
C ASN A 220 1.00 -17.81 -10.75
N CYS A 221 1.57 -16.84 -11.44
CA CYS A 221 0.91 -15.59 -11.78
C CYS A 221 0.21 -15.64 -13.16
N THR A 222 -0.70 -14.72 -13.41
CA THR A 222 -1.29 -14.47 -14.72
C THR A 222 -1.09 -13.02 -15.13
N MET A 223 -0.91 -12.77 -16.43
CA MET A 223 -0.79 -11.44 -17.02
C MET A 223 -1.93 -11.25 -18.02
N ALA A 224 -2.61 -10.11 -17.94
CA ALA A 224 -3.68 -9.76 -18.86
C ALA A 224 -3.17 -9.34 -20.24
N ASP A 225 -4.06 -9.24 -21.22
CA ASP A 225 -3.68 -8.92 -22.61
C ASP A 225 -3.13 -7.51 -22.81
N ASP A 226 -3.26 -6.62 -21.85
CA ASP A 226 -2.69 -5.28 -21.84
C ASP A 226 -1.28 -5.19 -21.26
N CYS A 227 -0.76 -6.29 -20.70
CA CYS A 227 0.61 -6.38 -20.20
C CYS A 227 1.61 -6.50 -21.37
N ASP A 228 1.85 -5.40 -22.08
CA ASP A 228 2.83 -5.34 -23.15
C ASP A 228 4.19 -4.78 -22.69
N LEU A 229 5.25 -5.05 -23.46
CA LEU A 229 6.62 -4.58 -23.23
C LEU A 229 7.15 -4.92 -21.82
N ALA A 230 6.76 -6.08 -21.29
CA ALA A 230 7.07 -6.50 -19.93
C ALA A 230 8.55 -6.85 -19.72
N PHE A 231 9.03 -6.71 -18.49
CA PHE A 231 10.34 -7.16 -17.99
C PHE A 231 11.56 -6.45 -18.57
N GLU A 232 11.41 -5.29 -19.21
CA GLU A 232 12.55 -4.60 -19.79
C GLU A 232 13.67 -4.36 -18.77
N TYR A 233 14.88 -4.80 -19.10
CA TYR A 233 16.08 -4.73 -18.26
C TYR A 233 16.01 -5.35 -16.86
N SER A 234 15.10 -6.31 -16.64
CA SER A 234 14.92 -6.94 -15.34
C SER A 234 15.69 -8.26 -15.19
N SER A 235 16.16 -8.55 -13.96
CA SER A 235 16.54 -9.89 -13.54
C SER A 235 15.31 -10.58 -12.96
N VAL A 236 14.92 -11.75 -13.51
CA VAL A 236 13.61 -12.33 -13.23
C VAL A 236 13.64 -13.86 -13.19
N GLN A 237 12.90 -14.44 -12.22
CA GLN A 237 12.49 -15.84 -12.21
C GLN A 237 10.96 -15.87 -12.18
N ALA A 238 10.33 -16.28 -13.27
CA ALA A 238 8.87 -16.19 -13.39
C ALA A 238 8.24 -17.48 -13.90
N THR A 239 7.10 -17.84 -13.28
CA THR A 239 6.15 -18.82 -13.78
C THR A 239 4.79 -18.15 -14.01
N ILE A 240 4.38 -18.06 -15.27
CA ILE A 240 3.18 -17.34 -15.73
C ILE A 240 2.22 -18.33 -16.37
N ASN A 241 1.03 -18.46 -15.83
CA ASN A 241 0.02 -19.44 -16.28
C ASN A 241 -0.81 -18.95 -17.48
N SER A 242 -0.63 -17.73 -17.92
CA SER A 242 -1.27 -17.14 -19.09
C SER A 242 -0.29 -17.00 -20.26
N PRO A 243 -0.77 -16.68 -21.47
CA PRO A 243 0.04 -16.04 -22.48
C PRO A 243 0.66 -14.74 -21.97
N ILE A 244 1.82 -14.37 -22.51
CA ILE A 244 2.41 -13.02 -22.31
C ILE A 244 2.33 -12.29 -23.63
N ARG A 245 1.69 -11.12 -23.67
CA ARG A 245 1.50 -10.32 -24.89
C ARG A 245 2.82 -9.92 -25.54
N SER A 246 3.73 -9.34 -24.78
CA SER A 246 5.09 -9.11 -25.24
C SER A 246 6.10 -9.00 -24.11
N VAL A 247 7.32 -9.45 -24.39
CA VAL A 247 8.50 -9.36 -23.52
C VAL A 247 9.53 -8.50 -24.24
N LYS A 248 10.16 -7.57 -23.52
CA LYS A 248 11.17 -6.68 -24.09
C LYS A 248 12.47 -6.73 -23.30
N ASN A 249 13.58 -7.04 -23.96
CA ASN A 249 14.96 -6.96 -23.43
C ASN A 249 15.14 -7.46 -21.97
N PRO A 250 14.59 -8.62 -21.55
CA PRO A 250 14.79 -9.11 -20.19
C PRO A 250 16.28 -9.45 -19.99
N ARG A 251 16.86 -9.09 -18.83
CA ARG A 251 18.31 -9.19 -18.61
C ARG A 251 18.77 -10.61 -18.31
N THR A 252 18.33 -11.16 -17.20
CA THR A 252 18.83 -12.44 -16.69
C THR A 252 17.73 -13.25 -16.06
N GLY A 253 17.96 -14.56 -15.89
CA GLY A 253 17.06 -15.47 -15.24
C GLY A 253 16.24 -16.31 -16.19
N SER A 254 15.00 -16.61 -15.84
CA SER A 254 14.10 -17.37 -16.72
C SER A 254 12.64 -16.97 -16.55
N ILE A 255 11.91 -17.00 -17.65
CA ILE A 255 10.45 -16.80 -17.68
C ILE A 255 9.85 -18.05 -18.31
N THR A 256 8.93 -18.72 -17.61
CA THR A 256 8.15 -19.83 -18.15
C THR A 256 6.71 -19.38 -18.31
N ALA A 257 6.14 -19.48 -19.51
CA ALA A 257 4.79 -19.03 -19.82
C ALA A 257 4.01 -20.02 -20.68
N GLY A 258 2.70 -19.80 -20.82
CA GLY A 258 1.84 -20.58 -21.72
C GLY A 258 2.20 -20.35 -23.18
N SER A 259 2.44 -19.12 -23.55
CA SER A 259 2.96 -18.71 -24.87
C SER A 259 3.50 -17.27 -24.82
N TYR A 260 4.22 -16.87 -25.86
CA TYR A 260 4.72 -15.51 -26.04
C TYR A 260 4.15 -14.93 -27.34
N GLY A 261 3.52 -13.76 -27.26
CA GLY A 261 3.04 -13.03 -28.43
C GLY A 261 4.22 -12.42 -29.19
N LYS A 262 4.88 -11.42 -28.62
CA LYS A 262 6.02 -10.74 -29.23
C LYS A 262 7.24 -10.75 -28.30
N VAL A 263 8.38 -11.18 -28.81
CA VAL A 263 9.67 -11.07 -28.12
C VAL A 263 10.50 -10.01 -28.83
N ILE A 264 10.86 -8.95 -28.10
CA ILE A 264 11.63 -7.81 -28.60
C ILE A 264 13.01 -7.85 -27.98
N LEU A 265 14.01 -8.06 -28.80
CA LEU A 265 15.43 -8.04 -28.42
C LEU A 265 16.11 -7.01 -29.31
N ASP A 266 16.36 -5.84 -28.76
CA ASP A 266 16.99 -4.75 -29.51
C ASP A 266 18.50 -5.02 -29.67
N GLU A 267 19.03 -4.95 -30.90
CA GLU A 267 20.44 -5.29 -31.21
C GLU A 267 21.43 -4.28 -30.63
N ASN A 268 21.04 -3.02 -30.47
CA ASN A 268 21.92 -1.92 -30.09
C ASN A 268 21.90 -1.53 -28.63
N ILE A 269 21.41 -2.41 -27.74
CA ILE A 269 21.41 -2.14 -26.30
C ILE A 269 22.79 -2.32 -25.68
N LYS A 270 23.14 -1.49 -24.69
CA LYS A 270 24.46 -1.50 -24.04
C LYS A 270 24.82 -2.83 -23.37
N ALA A 271 23.82 -3.58 -22.92
CA ALA A 271 24.00 -4.86 -22.23
C ALA A 271 22.90 -5.83 -22.66
N PRO A 272 23.09 -6.61 -23.73
CA PRO A 272 22.14 -7.64 -24.13
C PRO A 272 21.96 -8.67 -23.01
N GLY A 273 20.72 -9.05 -22.80
CA GLY A 273 20.36 -10.03 -21.76
C GLY A 273 20.57 -11.47 -22.24
N ASN A 274 20.57 -12.37 -21.26
CA ASN A 274 20.59 -13.81 -21.48
C ASN A 274 19.43 -14.52 -20.76
N CYS A 275 18.34 -13.83 -20.51
CA CYS A 275 17.15 -14.41 -19.90
C CYS A 275 16.57 -15.53 -20.75
N GLN A 276 16.27 -16.66 -20.14
CA GLN A 276 15.72 -17.82 -20.83
C GLN A 276 14.20 -17.74 -20.89
N LEU A 277 13.63 -17.76 -22.09
CA LEU A 277 12.20 -17.86 -22.32
C LEU A 277 11.81 -19.32 -22.55
N ARG A 278 10.92 -19.88 -21.76
CA ARG A 278 10.51 -21.29 -21.79
C ARG A 278 9.00 -21.41 -21.93
N LEU A 279 8.55 -22.48 -22.58
CA LEU A 279 7.14 -22.86 -22.65
C LEU A 279 6.83 -23.98 -21.66
N TRP A 280 5.62 -24.02 -21.10
CA TRP A 280 5.20 -25.08 -20.18
C TRP A 280 5.34 -26.49 -20.76
N ASN A 281 5.19 -26.65 -22.08
CA ASN A 281 5.25 -27.95 -22.77
C ASN A 281 6.67 -28.39 -23.10
N GLU A 282 7.69 -27.57 -22.86
CA GLU A 282 9.09 -27.91 -23.09
C GLU A 282 9.77 -28.53 -21.85
N ARG A 283 9.02 -29.20 -20.98
CA ARG A 283 9.63 -29.98 -19.92
C ARG A 283 10.45 -31.10 -20.58
N THR A 284 11.74 -30.88 -20.61
CA THR A 284 12.75 -31.91 -20.89
C THR A 284 12.35 -33.24 -20.28
N CYS A 285 12.15 -34.26 -21.14
CA CYS A 285 12.28 -35.64 -20.73
C CYS A 285 13.69 -35.80 -20.14
N PHE A 286 13.81 -35.85 -18.86
CA PHE A 286 14.96 -36.47 -18.24
C PHE A 286 14.84 -37.95 -18.56
N SER A 287 15.56 -38.40 -19.59
CA SER A 287 15.85 -39.81 -19.80
C SER A 287 16.59 -40.32 -18.57
N ALA A 288 16.05 -41.36 -18.01
CA ALA A 288 16.63 -42.18 -16.94
C ALA A 288 18.06 -42.62 -17.26
#